data_ea0aad5e01a5d4c2b647435453083a94
#
_entry.id   ea0aad5e01a5d4c2b647435453083a94
#
_cell.length_a   1.000
_cell.length_b   1.000
_cell.length_c   1.000
_cell.angle_alpha   90.00
_cell.angle_beta   90.00
_cell.angle_gamma   90.00
#
_symmetry.space_group_name_H-M   'P 1'
#
loop_
_entity.id
_entity.type
_entity.pdbx_description
1 polymer ?
#
loop_
_entity_poly.entity_id
_entity_poly.type
_entity_poly.pdbx_seq_one_letter_code
_entity_poly.pdbx_strand_id
1 'polypeptide(L)'
;MTKRLAEVAKKAGVSEATVSRVLNGRSGVSEATRASVLTALDVLGYERPTKLRGERGRLVGLVLPELQNPIFPALAEVVTASLAQRGFTPALCARTIGGVPERDYIEMLLDHQVSGVVFAGGSYALADAEHGHYRQLLDRRMPVVMVNGGVDNLGFPHISTDDAVAVEQAYGHLRSLGHEQIGMVMGPEDHVPSRRKLAAVKRVAGWSGPASQWPVERTNFSMESARLAATRLIQRGVTAMICASDVLALGSIRAARRLGLEVPRDVSVVGYDDSALMTCTDPPLTTVRQPIELMGQAAVDVLVNQIEGAAATTDELLFEPELVVRGSTAPVPHRAAAAS
;
A
#
# COMPACT_ATOMS: atom_id res chain seq x y z
N MET A 1 12.87 13.08 41.40
CA MET A 1 11.82 13.97 40.82
C MET A 1 11.79 15.36 41.49
N THR A 2 11.91 15.47 42.77
CA THR A 2 11.77 16.74 43.52
C THR A 2 12.82 17.83 43.18
N LYS A 3 14.10 17.50 43.00
CA LYS A 3 15.14 18.47 42.59
C LYS A 3 14.86 19.14 41.28
N ARG A 4 14.33 18.39 40.31
CA ARG A 4 14.03 18.83 38.93
C ARG A 4 12.91 19.88 38.88
N LEU A 5 11.85 19.70 39.71
CA LEU A 5 10.74 20.65 39.80
C LEU A 5 11.16 21.97 40.42
N ALA A 6 11.99 21.93 41.45
CA ALA A 6 12.50 23.12 42.17
C ALA A 6 13.39 24.00 41.25
N GLU A 7 14.25 23.39 40.41
CA GLU A 7 15.12 24.13 39.50
C GLU A 7 14.30 24.82 38.38
N VAL A 8 13.29 24.13 37.82
CA VAL A 8 12.40 24.71 36.83
C VAL A 8 11.55 25.82 37.44
N ALA A 9 11.02 25.62 38.62
CA ALA A 9 10.22 26.62 39.34
C ALA A 9 11.04 27.91 39.61
N LYS A 10 12.29 27.76 40.08
CA LYS A 10 13.20 28.87 40.26
C LYS A 10 13.52 29.61 38.98
N LYS A 11 13.78 28.89 37.88
CA LYS A 11 14.10 29.45 36.57
C LYS A 11 12.91 30.17 35.92
N ALA A 12 11.71 29.60 36.09
CA ALA A 12 10.46 30.14 35.51
C ALA A 12 9.81 31.22 36.39
N GLY A 13 10.31 31.45 37.61
CA GLY A 13 9.73 32.41 38.55
C GLY A 13 8.35 32.03 39.11
N VAL A 14 8.05 30.73 39.24
CA VAL A 14 6.75 30.20 39.68
C VAL A 14 6.93 29.16 40.82
N SER A 15 5.83 28.76 41.45
CA SER A 15 5.87 27.68 42.45
C SER A 15 6.03 26.31 41.79
N GLU A 16 6.60 25.32 42.52
CA GLU A 16 6.68 23.92 42.10
C GLU A 16 5.30 23.33 41.79
N ALA A 17 4.26 23.75 42.49
CA ALA A 17 2.88 23.35 42.24
C ALA A 17 2.40 23.87 40.87
N THR A 18 2.81 25.08 40.48
CA THR A 18 2.52 25.65 39.16
C THR A 18 3.27 24.87 38.07
N VAL A 19 4.55 24.58 38.27
CA VAL A 19 5.32 23.72 37.36
C VAL A 19 4.64 22.36 37.21
N SER A 20 4.25 21.72 38.30
CA SER A 20 3.55 20.43 38.27
C SER A 20 2.22 20.49 37.52
N ARG A 21 1.43 21.57 37.69
CA ARG A 21 0.19 21.78 36.93
C ARG A 21 0.45 21.92 35.43
N VAL A 22 1.46 22.72 35.06
CA VAL A 22 1.87 22.87 33.67
C VAL A 22 2.33 21.52 33.11
N LEU A 23 3.20 20.79 33.82
CA LEU A 23 3.72 19.48 33.40
C LEU A 23 2.63 18.42 33.23
N ASN A 24 1.55 18.52 33.97
CA ASN A 24 0.41 17.58 33.88
C ASN A 24 -0.74 18.08 32.97
N GLY A 25 -0.57 19.20 32.25
CA GLY A 25 -1.58 19.75 31.35
C GLY A 25 -2.88 20.22 32.05
N ARG A 26 -2.84 20.53 33.36
CA ARG A 26 -4.04 20.94 34.10
C ARG A 26 -4.44 22.39 33.76
N SER A 27 -5.72 22.65 33.76
CA SER A 27 -6.31 24.01 33.56
C SER A 27 -5.98 24.93 34.76
N GLY A 28 -6.08 26.26 34.55
CA GLY A 28 -5.88 27.25 35.59
C GLY A 28 -4.48 27.86 35.63
N VAL A 29 -3.70 27.75 34.57
CA VAL A 29 -2.41 28.42 34.38
C VAL A 29 -2.51 29.29 33.14
N SER A 30 -2.08 30.57 33.23
CA SER A 30 -2.07 31.46 32.06
C SER A 30 -1.09 31.00 30.99
N GLU A 31 -1.35 31.37 29.73
CA GLU A 31 -0.45 31.02 28.59
C GLU A 31 0.96 31.59 28.80
N ALA A 32 1.07 32.82 29.32
CA ALA A 32 2.36 33.42 29.64
C ALA A 32 3.16 32.60 30.66
N THR A 33 2.49 32.15 31.73
CA THR A 33 3.10 31.30 32.76
C THR A 33 3.48 29.93 32.22
N ARG A 34 2.63 29.36 31.33
CA ARG A 34 2.93 28.09 30.62
C ARG A 34 4.16 28.24 29.74
N ALA A 35 4.25 29.31 28.95
CA ALA A 35 5.41 29.60 28.10
C ALA A 35 6.70 29.75 28.92
N SER A 36 6.66 30.48 30.05
CA SER A 36 7.82 30.67 30.95
C SER A 36 8.33 29.35 31.50
N VAL A 37 7.44 28.45 31.91
CA VAL A 37 7.81 27.12 32.42
C VAL A 37 8.43 26.25 31.33
N LEU A 38 7.86 26.28 30.09
CA LEU A 38 8.39 25.52 28.96
C LEU A 38 9.78 26.02 28.55
N THR A 39 9.97 27.33 28.49
CA THR A 39 11.28 27.94 28.23
C THR A 39 12.31 27.56 29.29
N ALA A 40 11.92 27.55 30.58
CA ALA A 40 12.79 27.15 31.67
C ALA A 40 13.22 25.67 31.56
N LEU A 41 12.33 24.77 31.13
CA LEU A 41 12.65 23.37 30.86
C LEU A 41 13.71 23.25 29.75
N ASP A 42 13.50 23.97 28.65
CA ASP A 42 14.43 23.93 27.51
C ASP A 42 15.83 24.46 27.86
N VAL A 43 15.89 25.59 28.59
CA VAL A 43 17.16 26.19 29.05
C VAL A 43 17.93 25.27 30.00
N LEU A 44 17.20 24.50 30.84
CA LEU A 44 17.81 23.56 31.76
C LEU A 44 18.10 22.18 31.14
N GLY A 45 17.83 22.00 29.83
CA GLY A 45 18.06 20.75 29.12
C GLY A 45 17.14 19.60 29.55
N TYR A 46 16.04 19.93 30.23
CA TYR A 46 15.06 18.91 30.58
C TYR A 46 14.09 18.62 29.46
N GLU A 47 13.91 17.34 29.12
CA GLU A 47 12.89 16.94 28.17
C GLU A 47 11.50 17.38 28.67
N ARG A 48 10.75 18.06 27.79
CA ARG A 48 9.35 18.38 28.06
C ARG A 48 8.56 17.08 28.20
N PRO A 49 7.69 16.92 29.21
CA PRO A 49 6.77 15.81 29.28
C PRO A 49 5.96 15.72 27.98
N THR A 50 5.67 14.52 27.53
CA THR A 50 5.01 14.24 26.24
C THR A 50 3.69 15.02 26.07
N LYS A 51 2.96 15.27 27.19
CA LYS A 51 1.73 16.08 27.25
C LYS A 51 1.94 17.58 27.02
N LEU A 52 3.19 18.07 27.09
CA LEU A 52 3.56 19.50 26.99
C LEU A 52 4.54 19.78 25.86
N ARG A 53 4.96 18.78 25.13
CA ARG A 53 5.54 18.96 23.82
C ARG A 53 4.40 19.51 22.98
N GLY A 54 4.23 20.86 23.01
CA GLY A 54 3.16 21.56 22.31
C GLY A 54 3.01 20.99 20.93
N GLU A 55 1.79 20.77 20.48
CA GLU A 55 1.35 20.21 19.20
C GLU A 55 2.52 19.79 18.27
N ARG A 56 3.35 18.83 18.71
CA ARG A 56 4.10 18.00 17.76
C ARG A 56 2.99 17.32 16.99
N GLY A 57 2.81 17.76 15.76
CA GLY A 57 1.77 17.30 14.89
C GLY A 57 1.56 15.81 15.14
N ARG A 58 0.32 15.43 15.40
CA ARG A 58 -0.06 14.05 15.72
C ARG A 58 0.59 13.14 14.68
N LEU A 59 1.65 12.42 15.10
CA LEU A 59 2.45 11.61 14.19
C LEU A 59 1.64 10.39 13.77
N VAL A 60 1.58 10.09 12.49
CA VAL A 60 0.95 8.89 11.93
C VAL A 60 1.99 8.13 11.11
N GLY A 61 2.17 6.85 11.41
CA GLY A 61 3.03 5.97 10.61
C GLY A 61 2.39 5.64 9.26
N LEU A 62 3.16 5.72 8.18
CA LEU A 62 2.79 5.20 6.88
C LEU A 62 3.83 4.18 6.45
N VAL A 63 3.44 2.90 6.47
CA VAL A 63 4.33 1.78 6.17
C VAL A 63 4.08 1.29 4.74
N LEU A 64 5.13 1.33 3.92
CA LEU A 64 5.10 0.92 2.52
C LEU A 64 5.93 -0.37 2.31
N PRO A 65 5.49 -1.29 1.42
CA PRO A 65 6.23 -2.52 1.15
C PRO A 65 7.52 -2.27 0.37
N GLU A 66 7.55 -1.22 -0.45
CA GLU A 66 8.68 -0.83 -1.29
C GLU A 66 8.47 0.58 -1.89
N LEU A 67 9.50 1.11 -2.56
CA LEU A 67 9.43 2.40 -3.27
C LEU A 67 9.68 2.27 -4.78
N GLN A 68 10.00 1.08 -5.28
CA GLN A 68 10.32 0.87 -6.70
C GLN A 68 9.09 0.75 -7.58
N ASN A 69 8.00 0.16 -7.06
CA ASN A 69 6.72 0.18 -7.75
C ASN A 69 6.05 1.55 -7.55
N PRO A 70 5.84 2.35 -8.62
CA PRO A 70 5.38 3.74 -8.54
C PRO A 70 4.03 3.93 -7.85
N ILE A 71 3.19 2.90 -7.77
CA ILE A 71 1.88 2.97 -7.11
C ILE A 71 2.01 3.32 -5.62
N PHE A 72 3.05 2.79 -4.93
CA PHE A 72 3.22 3.04 -3.50
C PHE A 72 3.64 4.47 -3.18
N PRO A 73 4.64 5.09 -3.87
CA PRO A 73 4.88 6.52 -3.75
C PRO A 73 3.68 7.39 -4.08
N ALA A 74 2.91 7.06 -5.12
CA ALA A 74 1.70 7.81 -5.49
C ALA A 74 0.62 7.73 -4.39
N LEU A 75 0.35 6.54 -3.85
CA LEU A 75 -0.56 6.38 -2.71
C LEU A 75 -0.03 7.11 -1.46
N ALA A 76 1.28 7.06 -1.22
CA ALA A 76 1.89 7.78 -0.09
C ALA A 76 1.70 9.30 -0.21
N GLU A 77 1.78 9.87 -1.39
CA GLU A 77 1.51 11.29 -1.65
C GLU A 77 0.06 11.65 -1.25
N VAL A 78 -0.92 10.86 -1.70
CA VAL A 78 -2.33 11.06 -1.34
C VAL A 78 -2.56 10.98 0.16
N VAL A 79 -2.05 9.91 0.81
CA VAL A 79 -2.22 9.70 2.25
C VAL A 79 -1.54 10.80 3.05
N THR A 80 -0.32 11.21 2.68
CA THR A 80 0.42 12.26 3.41
C THR A 80 -0.26 13.61 3.26
N ALA A 81 -0.75 13.96 2.07
CA ALA A 81 -1.51 15.20 1.85
C ALA A 81 -2.81 15.21 2.68
N SER A 82 -3.57 14.10 2.68
CA SER A 82 -4.81 13.97 3.44
C SER A 82 -4.59 14.04 4.95
N LEU A 83 -3.52 13.43 5.46
CA LEU A 83 -3.12 13.52 6.88
C LEU A 83 -2.74 14.96 7.27
N ALA A 84 -1.95 15.64 6.42
CA ALA A 84 -1.53 17.02 6.67
C ALA A 84 -2.71 17.98 6.75
N GLN A 85 -3.72 17.83 5.88
CA GLN A 85 -4.96 18.63 5.91
C GLN A 85 -5.74 18.46 7.23
N ARG A 86 -5.57 17.34 7.94
CA ARG A 86 -6.20 17.03 9.23
C ARG A 86 -5.30 17.30 10.44
N GLY A 87 -4.17 17.98 10.22
CA GLY A 87 -3.23 18.35 11.27
C GLY A 87 -2.37 17.19 11.79
N PHE A 88 -2.20 16.12 11.00
CA PHE A 88 -1.30 15.01 11.30
C PHE A 88 0.00 15.14 10.52
N THR A 89 1.10 14.70 11.13
CA THR A 89 2.41 14.62 10.47
C THR A 89 2.69 13.16 10.09
N PRO A 90 2.85 12.83 8.80
CA PRO A 90 3.17 11.48 8.37
C PRO A 90 4.63 11.13 8.67
N ALA A 91 4.88 9.92 9.17
CA ALA A 91 6.19 9.30 9.27
C ALA A 91 6.26 8.14 8.27
N LEU A 92 7.02 8.33 7.19
CA LEU A 92 7.15 7.33 6.14
C LEU A 92 8.16 6.26 6.54
N CYS A 93 7.72 4.99 6.53
CA CYS A 93 8.52 3.80 6.75
C CYS A 93 8.45 2.92 5.50
N ALA A 94 9.53 2.82 4.75
CA ALA A 94 9.56 2.00 3.53
C ALA A 94 10.49 0.81 3.70
N ARG A 95 10.00 -0.39 3.38
CA ARG A 95 10.84 -1.59 3.35
C ARG A 95 11.77 -1.55 2.15
N THR A 96 12.98 -2.06 2.35
CA THR A 96 13.95 -2.28 1.28
C THR A 96 14.53 -3.68 1.44
N ILE A 97 15.00 -4.27 0.35
CA ILE A 97 15.67 -5.58 0.39
C ILE A 97 16.93 -5.45 1.27
N GLY A 98 17.01 -6.27 2.32
CA GLY A 98 18.10 -6.21 3.30
C GLY A 98 18.02 -5.03 4.28
N GLY A 99 16.95 -4.23 4.24
CA GLY A 99 16.69 -3.13 5.17
C GLY A 99 15.97 -3.56 6.44
N VAL A 100 15.35 -2.58 7.10
CA VAL A 100 14.63 -2.78 8.37
C VAL A 100 13.40 -3.67 8.15
N PRO A 101 13.22 -4.75 8.94
CA PRO A 101 12.01 -5.56 8.92
C PRO A 101 10.77 -4.76 9.33
N GLU A 102 9.60 -5.17 8.85
CA GLU A 102 8.34 -4.48 9.17
C GLU A 102 8.03 -4.44 10.66
N ARG A 103 8.33 -5.53 11.39
CA ARG A 103 8.16 -5.59 12.86
C ARG A 103 8.96 -4.52 13.60
N ASP A 104 10.18 -4.21 13.13
CA ASP A 104 11.05 -3.23 13.78
C ASP A 104 10.52 -1.80 13.52
N TYR A 105 9.89 -1.55 12.36
CA TYR A 105 9.13 -0.31 12.12
C TYR A 105 7.94 -0.19 13.06
N ILE A 106 7.20 -1.28 13.29
CA ILE A 106 6.08 -1.28 14.24
C ILE A 106 6.57 -0.93 15.66
N GLU A 107 7.65 -1.58 16.10
CA GLU A 107 8.25 -1.30 17.43
C GLU A 107 8.67 0.16 17.52
N MET A 108 9.38 0.67 16.53
CA MET A 108 9.80 2.09 16.46
C MET A 108 8.60 3.05 16.53
N LEU A 109 7.54 2.79 15.75
CA LEU A 109 6.33 3.63 15.74
C LEU A 109 5.62 3.62 17.10
N LEU A 110 5.55 2.45 17.75
CA LEU A 110 4.99 2.31 19.09
C LEU A 110 5.82 3.08 20.15
N ASP A 111 7.14 3.02 20.07
CA ASP A 111 8.05 3.74 20.98
C ASP A 111 7.95 5.26 20.79
N HIS A 112 7.70 5.71 19.56
CA HIS A 112 7.46 7.12 19.24
C HIS A 112 6.03 7.58 19.56
N GLN A 113 5.18 6.68 20.07
CA GLN A 113 3.80 6.97 20.47
C GLN A 113 2.99 7.66 19.34
N VAL A 114 3.07 7.09 18.13
CA VAL A 114 2.26 7.58 16.99
C VAL A 114 0.77 7.49 17.31
N SER A 115 -0.03 8.36 16.68
CA SER A 115 -1.49 8.39 16.88
C SER A 115 -2.20 7.25 16.15
N GLY A 116 -1.58 6.70 15.12
CA GLY A 116 -2.11 5.61 14.32
C GLY A 116 -1.14 5.20 13.22
N VAL A 117 -1.47 4.13 12.49
CA VAL A 117 -0.64 3.58 11.41
C VAL A 117 -1.49 3.22 10.19
N VAL A 118 -1.04 3.62 9.01
CA VAL A 118 -1.55 3.13 7.72
C VAL A 118 -0.51 2.17 7.14
N PHE A 119 -0.93 0.95 6.83
CA PHE A 119 -0.13 -0.01 6.08
C PHE A 119 -0.61 -0.06 4.63
N ALA A 120 0.26 0.19 3.67
CA ALA A 120 -0.06 0.20 2.23
C ALA A 120 0.47 -1.03 1.49
N GLY A 121 0.52 -2.15 2.14
CA GLY A 121 1.11 -3.41 1.72
C GLY A 121 2.11 -3.90 2.77
N GLY A 122 2.40 -5.18 2.79
CA GLY A 122 3.31 -5.74 3.77
C GLY A 122 3.06 -7.22 4.03
N SER A 123 3.49 -7.69 5.18
CA SER A 123 3.38 -9.11 5.56
C SER A 123 1.93 -9.57 5.66
N TYR A 124 0.99 -8.69 5.99
CA TYR A 124 -0.44 -9.01 6.04
C TYR A 124 -1.04 -9.42 4.69
N ALA A 125 -0.40 -9.02 3.58
CA ALA A 125 -0.81 -9.43 2.24
C ALA A 125 -0.25 -10.81 1.81
N LEU A 126 0.55 -11.46 2.66
CA LEU A 126 1.16 -12.77 2.44
C LEU A 126 0.56 -13.78 3.40
N ALA A 127 -0.16 -14.79 2.89
CA ALA A 127 -0.90 -15.75 3.71
C ALA A 127 0.00 -16.62 4.61
N ASP A 128 1.22 -16.91 4.14
CA ASP A 128 2.16 -17.80 4.83
C ASP A 128 3.18 -17.01 5.69
N ALA A 129 3.06 -15.67 5.76
CA ALA A 129 3.94 -14.84 6.59
C ALA A 129 3.57 -14.91 8.07
N GLU A 130 4.53 -14.57 8.94
CA GLU A 130 4.25 -14.37 10.36
C GLU A 130 3.49 -13.06 10.58
N HIS A 131 2.33 -13.13 11.26
CA HIS A 131 1.49 -11.97 11.57
C HIS A 131 1.49 -11.59 13.05
N GLY A 132 2.33 -12.24 13.87
CA GLY A 132 2.38 -12.05 15.32
C GLY A 132 2.68 -10.60 15.75
N HIS A 133 3.48 -9.88 14.95
CA HIS A 133 3.83 -8.50 15.23
C HIS A 133 2.64 -7.51 15.13
N TYR A 134 1.59 -7.83 14.36
CA TYR A 134 0.38 -7.00 14.32
C TYR A 134 -0.46 -7.08 15.60
N ARG A 135 -0.36 -8.20 16.36
CA ARG A 135 -1.07 -8.35 17.64
C ARG A 135 -0.70 -7.28 18.65
N GLN A 136 0.54 -6.81 18.64
CA GLN A 136 1.00 -5.73 19.53
C GLN A 136 0.21 -4.43 19.28
N LEU A 137 -0.23 -4.17 18.05
CA LEU A 137 -1.05 -3.02 17.70
C LEU A 137 -2.46 -3.17 18.27
N LEU A 138 -3.05 -4.37 18.17
CA LEU A 138 -4.37 -4.68 18.77
C LEU A 138 -4.34 -4.58 20.29
N ASP A 139 -3.33 -5.18 20.93
CA ASP A 139 -3.18 -5.18 22.40
C ASP A 139 -3.08 -3.76 22.94
N ARG A 140 -2.45 -2.86 22.21
CA ARG A 140 -2.32 -1.43 22.54
C ARG A 140 -3.48 -0.57 22.04
N ARG A 141 -4.48 -1.17 21.40
CA ARG A 141 -5.62 -0.48 20.76
C ARG A 141 -5.17 0.65 19.85
N MET A 142 -4.10 0.41 19.10
CA MET A 142 -3.57 1.37 18.14
C MET A 142 -4.54 1.50 16.98
N PRO A 143 -4.95 2.72 16.59
CA PRO A 143 -5.66 2.96 15.34
C PRO A 143 -4.84 2.49 14.14
N VAL A 144 -5.41 1.59 13.33
CA VAL A 144 -4.72 1.01 12.16
C VAL A 144 -5.69 0.89 11.00
N VAL A 145 -5.19 1.13 9.80
CA VAL A 145 -5.87 0.83 8.53
C VAL A 145 -4.89 0.10 7.61
N MET A 146 -5.38 -0.94 6.96
CA MET A 146 -4.62 -1.69 5.96
C MET A 146 -5.17 -1.40 4.57
N VAL A 147 -4.28 -1.06 3.63
CA VAL A 147 -4.64 -0.77 2.24
C VAL A 147 -4.22 -1.93 1.36
N ASN A 148 -5.07 -2.32 0.44
CA ASN A 148 -5.06 -3.54 -0.35
C ASN A 148 -5.43 -4.81 0.46
N GLY A 149 -5.80 -5.87 -0.27
CA GLY A 149 -6.27 -7.11 0.34
C GLY A 149 -5.19 -7.81 1.15
N GLY A 150 -5.57 -8.33 2.28
CA GLY A 150 -4.71 -9.08 3.18
C GLY A 150 -5.37 -10.35 3.67
N VAL A 151 -4.71 -11.03 4.61
CA VAL A 151 -5.27 -12.20 5.28
C VAL A 151 -6.47 -11.80 6.14
N ASP A 152 -7.46 -12.68 6.19
CA ASP A 152 -8.65 -12.48 7.03
C ASP A 152 -8.29 -12.53 8.52
N ASN A 153 -9.13 -11.91 9.36
CA ASN A 153 -9.08 -12.02 10.83
C ASN A 153 -7.87 -11.36 11.54
N LEU A 154 -7.18 -10.42 10.91
CA LEU A 154 -6.19 -9.60 11.63
C LEU A 154 -6.85 -8.56 12.56
N GLY A 155 -8.16 -8.32 12.42
CA GLY A 155 -8.92 -7.41 13.30
C GLY A 155 -8.76 -5.93 12.96
N PHE A 156 -8.30 -5.57 11.78
CA PHE A 156 -8.16 -4.21 11.28
C PHE A 156 -9.04 -3.95 10.06
N PRO A 157 -9.52 -2.71 9.83
CA PRO A 157 -10.21 -2.35 8.61
C PRO A 157 -9.27 -2.41 7.39
N HIS A 158 -9.81 -2.86 6.28
CA HIS A 158 -9.14 -2.92 4.99
C HIS A 158 -9.79 -1.99 3.98
N ILE A 159 -8.97 -1.33 3.15
CA ILE A 159 -9.37 -0.50 2.02
C ILE A 159 -8.71 -1.10 0.78
N SER A 160 -9.48 -1.67 -0.13
CA SER A 160 -8.93 -2.43 -1.26
C SER A 160 -9.58 -2.04 -2.58
N THR A 161 -8.84 -2.21 -3.67
CA THR A 161 -9.42 -2.28 -5.00
C THR A 161 -10.18 -3.60 -5.15
N ASP A 162 -11.32 -3.60 -5.82
CA ASP A 162 -12.02 -4.83 -6.16
C ASP A 162 -11.24 -5.63 -7.22
N ASP A 163 -10.44 -6.57 -6.74
CA ASP A 163 -9.60 -7.44 -7.57
C ASP A 163 -10.42 -8.29 -8.56
N ALA A 164 -11.68 -8.60 -8.23
CA ALA A 164 -12.55 -9.38 -9.10
C ALA A 164 -12.99 -8.54 -10.30
N VAL A 165 -13.52 -7.35 -10.05
CA VAL A 165 -13.91 -6.40 -11.10
C VAL A 165 -12.72 -6.02 -11.96
N ALA A 166 -11.54 -5.80 -11.37
CA ALA A 166 -10.31 -5.49 -12.09
C ALA A 166 -9.97 -6.55 -13.16
N VAL A 167 -10.00 -7.82 -12.75
CA VAL A 167 -9.69 -8.93 -13.65
C VAL A 167 -10.82 -9.19 -14.64
N GLU A 168 -12.07 -9.02 -14.24
CA GLU A 168 -13.24 -9.15 -15.15
C GLU A 168 -13.13 -8.16 -16.30
N GLN A 169 -12.79 -6.90 -16.02
CA GLN A 169 -12.57 -5.88 -17.06
C GLN A 169 -11.40 -6.22 -17.97
N ALA A 170 -10.25 -6.60 -17.43
CA ALA A 170 -9.05 -6.94 -18.20
C ALA A 170 -9.27 -8.19 -19.07
N TYR A 171 -9.85 -9.25 -18.49
CA TYR A 171 -10.14 -10.50 -19.20
C TYR A 171 -11.20 -10.30 -20.27
N GLY A 172 -12.31 -9.62 -19.96
CA GLY A 172 -13.37 -9.30 -20.91
C GLY A 172 -12.86 -8.51 -22.11
N HIS A 173 -11.99 -7.52 -21.87
CA HIS A 173 -11.34 -6.75 -22.92
C HIS A 173 -10.52 -7.66 -23.86
N LEU A 174 -9.64 -8.49 -23.32
CA LEU A 174 -8.84 -9.41 -24.15
C LEU A 174 -9.71 -10.43 -24.89
N ARG A 175 -10.78 -10.92 -24.28
CA ARG A 175 -11.74 -11.82 -24.93
C ARG A 175 -12.48 -11.12 -26.09
N SER A 176 -12.85 -9.84 -25.93
CA SER A 176 -13.48 -9.06 -27.00
C SER A 176 -12.57 -8.83 -28.21
N LEU A 177 -11.24 -8.85 -27.97
CA LEU A 177 -10.20 -8.81 -29.02
C LEU A 177 -9.91 -10.19 -29.64
N GLY A 178 -10.63 -11.23 -29.24
CA GLY A 178 -10.52 -12.60 -29.80
C GLY A 178 -9.42 -13.46 -29.15
N HIS A 179 -8.77 -13.00 -28.07
CA HIS A 179 -7.78 -13.83 -27.40
C HIS A 179 -8.43 -14.98 -26.63
N GLU A 180 -7.98 -16.20 -26.89
CA GLU A 180 -8.38 -17.42 -26.18
C GLU A 180 -7.27 -17.93 -25.25
N GLN A 181 -6.02 -17.79 -25.66
CA GLN A 181 -4.84 -18.18 -24.89
C GLN A 181 -4.33 -17.00 -24.05
N ILE A 182 -5.02 -16.76 -22.92
CA ILE A 182 -4.71 -15.66 -22.01
C ILE A 182 -3.94 -16.20 -20.80
N GLY A 183 -2.71 -15.74 -20.60
CA GLY A 183 -1.88 -16.07 -19.45
C GLY A 183 -1.91 -14.99 -18.38
N MET A 184 -1.42 -15.32 -17.17
CA MET A 184 -1.30 -14.37 -16.07
C MET A 184 0.13 -14.35 -15.53
N VAL A 185 0.67 -13.16 -15.30
CA VAL A 185 1.93 -12.93 -14.56
C VAL A 185 1.57 -12.34 -13.21
N MET A 186 1.66 -13.17 -12.16
CA MET A 186 1.15 -12.86 -10.83
C MET A 186 2.30 -12.78 -9.80
N GLY A 187 2.03 -12.14 -8.66
CA GLY A 187 2.91 -12.16 -7.49
C GLY A 187 3.07 -13.57 -6.90
N PRO A 188 3.81 -13.69 -5.78
CA PRO A 188 4.03 -14.95 -5.07
C PRO A 188 2.73 -15.72 -4.80
N GLU A 189 2.83 -17.02 -4.57
CA GLU A 189 1.65 -17.89 -4.42
C GLU A 189 0.82 -17.55 -3.17
N ASP A 190 1.47 -17.15 -2.12
CA ASP A 190 0.88 -16.73 -0.85
C ASP A 190 0.37 -15.28 -0.86
N HIS A 191 0.62 -14.48 -1.93
CA HIS A 191 0.16 -13.11 -2.05
C HIS A 191 -1.35 -13.04 -2.27
N VAL A 192 -2.09 -12.58 -1.25
CA VAL A 192 -3.57 -12.59 -1.22
C VAL A 192 -4.21 -11.86 -2.41
N PRO A 193 -3.82 -10.61 -2.80
CA PRO A 193 -4.39 -9.96 -3.97
C PRO A 193 -4.15 -10.75 -5.27
N SER A 194 -2.99 -11.38 -5.45
CA SER A 194 -2.72 -12.23 -6.61
C SER A 194 -3.57 -13.51 -6.63
N ARG A 195 -3.87 -14.08 -5.46
CA ARG A 195 -4.79 -15.23 -5.33
C ARG A 195 -6.22 -14.82 -5.69
N ARG A 196 -6.69 -13.66 -5.21
CA ARG A 196 -8.01 -13.10 -5.51
C ARG A 196 -8.18 -12.87 -7.02
N LYS A 197 -7.19 -12.25 -7.68
CA LYS A 197 -7.17 -12.04 -9.14
C LYS A 197 -7.23 -13.36 -9.92
N LEU A 198 -6.44 -14.35 -9.53
CA LEU A 198 -6.44 -15.66 -10.19
C LEU A 198 -7.77 -16.41 -10.00
N ALA A 199 -8.35 -16.35 -8.81
CA ALA A 199 -9.68 -16.94 -8.56
C ALA A 199 -10.77 -16.27 -9.39
N ALA A 200 -10.73 -14.95 -9.51
CA ALA A 200 -11.69 -14.19 -10.29
C ALA A 200 -11.61 -14.54 -11.79
N VAL A 201 -10.40 -14.57 -12.40
CA VAL A 201 -10.28 -14.90 -13.83
C VAL A 201 -10.78 -16.32 -14.13
N LYS A 202 -10.50 -17.28 -13.26
CA LYS A 202 -11.01 -18.66 -13.43
C LYS A 202 -12.53 -18.71 -13.41
N ARG A 203 -13.16 -17.95 -12.50
CA ARG A 203 -14.62 -17.84 -12.41
C ARG A 203 -15.22 -17.26 -13.70
N VAL A 204 -14.68 -16.13 -14.17
CA VAL A 204 -15.19 -15.43 -15.37
C VAL A 204 -14.97 -16.25 -16.63
N ALA A 205 -13.85 -16.98 -16.70
CA ALA A 205 -13.53 -17.85 -17.82
C ALA A 205 -14.36 -19.16 -17.81
N GLY A 206 -15.15 -19.43 -16.77
CA GLY A 206 -15.84 -20.71 -16.61
C GLY A 206 -14.88 -21.90 -16.50
N TRP A 207 -13.69 -21.68 -15.93
CA TRP A 207 -12.63 -22.70 -15.88
C TRP A 207 -12.98 -23.82 -14.89
N SER A 208 -13.19 -25.02 -15.41
CA SER A 208 -13.45 -26.23 -14.63
C SER A 208 -12.26 -27.19 -14.55
N GLY A 209 -11.17 -26.87 -15.23
CA GLY A 209 -9.93 -27.66 -15.20
C GLY A 209 -9.13 -27.50 -13.90
N PRO A 210 -8.11 -28.36 -13.70
CA PRO A 210 -7.20 -28.23 -12.56
C PRO A 210 -6.56 -26.83 -12.50
N ALA A 211 -6.40 -26.29 -11.31
CA ALA A 211 -5.81 -24.97 -11.09
C ALA A 211 -4.41 -24.83 -11.71
N SER A 212 -3.64 -25.91 -11.69
CA SER A 212 -2.29 -26.00 -12.25
C SER A 212 -2.22 -25.92 -13.79
N GLN A 213 -3.35 -26.11 -14.48
CA GLN A 213 -3.40 -26.05 -15.96
C GLN A 213 -3.70 -24.66 -16.49
N TRP A 214 -4.22 -23.72 -15.67
CA TRP A 214 -4.34 -22.34 -16.11
C TRP A 214 -2.95 -21.75 -16.40
N PRO A 215 -2.75 -21.03 -17.53
CA PRO A 215 -1.44 -20.46 -17.86
C PRO A 215 -1.10 -19.30 -16.91
N VAL A 216 -0.58 -19.61 -15.75
CA VAL A 216 -0.11 -18.64 -14.75
C VAL A 216 1.37 -18.88 -14.45
N GLU A 217 2.11 -17.77 -14.34
CA GLU A 217 3.48 -17.76 -13.83
C GLU A 217 3.55 -16.86 -12.59
N ARG A 218 4.21 -17.37 -11.55
CA ARG A 218 4.39 -16.69 -10.27
C ARG A 218 5.77 -16.07 -10.21
N THR A 219 5.86 -14.85 -9.67
CA THR A 219 7.12 -14.11 -9.62
C THR A 219 7.11 -13.06 -8.52
N ASN A 220 8.27 -12.56 -8.15
CA ASN A 220 8.36 -11.34 -7.34
C ASN A 220 7.97 -10.12 -8.19
N PHE A 221 7.57 -9.02 -7.52
CA PHE A 221 7.15 -7.78 -8.18
C PHE A 221 8.36 -7.01 -8.74
N SER A 222 9.13 -7.63 -9.66
CA SER A 222 10.25 -6.99 -10.34
C SER A 222 10.16 -7.21 -11.85
N MET A 223 10.63 -6.21 -12.61
CA MET A 223 10.63 -6.27 -14.07
C MET A 223 11.44 -7.47 -14.60
N GLU A 224 12.57 -7.80 -13.97
CA GLU A 224 13.44 -8.89 -14.45
C GLU A 224 12.85 -10.27 -14.20
N SER A 225 12.24 -10.50 -13.03
CA SER A 225 11.57 -11.78 -12.77
C SER A 225 10.29 -11.93 -13.60
N ALA A 226 9.56 -10.84 -13.86
CA ALA A 226 8.43 -10.84 -14.78
C ALA A 226 8.84 -11.18 -16.23
N ARG A 227 9.99 -10.67 -16.68
CA ARG A 227 10.54 -11.03 -18.00
C ARG A 227 10.75 -12.53 -18.15
N LEU A 228 11.29 -13.21 -17.13
CA LEU A 228 11.47 -14.66 -17.13
C LEU A 228 10.13 -15.40 -17.14
N ALA A 229 9.18 -14.95 -16.32
CA ALA A 229 7.83 -15.51 -16.23
C ALA A 229 7.09 -15.39 -17.56
N ALA A 230 7.06 -14.20 -18.15
CA ALA A 230 6.41 -13.94 -19.44
C ALA A 230 7.05 -14.73 -20.58
N THR A 231 8.38 -14.92 -20.58
CA THR A 231 9.06 -15.77 -21.56
C THR A 231 8.46 -17.18 -21.57
N ARG A 232 8.26 -17.78 -20.37
CA ARG A 232 7.65 -19.14 -20.27
C ARG A 232 6.21 -19.16 -20.77
N LEU A 233 5.40 -18.13 -20.46
CA LEU A 233 4.03 -18.05 -20.95
C LEU A 233 3.99 -17.94 -22.48
N ILE A 234 4.82 -17.09 -23.08
CA ILE A 234 4.91 -16.92 -24.55
C ILE A 234 5.31 -18.24 -25.21
N GLN A 235 6.28 -18.97 -24.65
CA GLN A 235 6.70 -20.31 -25.13
C GLN A 235 5.57 -21.36 -25.03
N ARG A 236 4.61 -21.19 -24.10
CA ARG A 236 3.40 -22.01 -23.99
C ARG A 236 2.29 -21.59 -24.95
N GLY A 237 2.52 -20.58 -25.81
CA GLY A 237 1.60 -20.15 -26.85
C GLY A 237 0.53 -19.16 -26.40
N VAL A 238 0.69 -18.47 -25.27
CA VAL A 238 -0.25 -17.40 -24.89
C VAL A 238 -0.15 -16.25 -25.90
N THR A 239 -1.30 -15.68 -26.24
CA THR A 239 -1.42 -14.54 -27.16
C THR A 239 -1.69 -13.23 -26.42
N ALA A 240 -2.04 -13.31 -25.14
CA ALA A 240 -2.26 -12.15 -24.29
C ALA A 240 -1.89 -12.46 -22.82
N MET A 241 -1.47 -11.45 -22.09
CA MET A 241 -1.10 -11.56 -20.67
C MET A 241 -1.80 -10.50 -19.82
N ILE A 242 -2.32 -10.92 -18.65
CA ILE A 242 -2.76 -10.03 -17.57
C ILE A 242 -1.70 -10.06 -16.48
N CYS A 243 -1.17 -8.91 -16.13
CA CYS A 243 -0.10 -8.76 -15.16
C CYS A 243 -0.63 -8.15 -13.85
N ALA A 244 -0.14 -8.61 -12.69
CA ALA A 244 -0.59 -8.13 -11.38
C ALA A 244 -0.04 -6.75 -10.99
N SER A 245 0.79 -6.13 -11.82
CA SER A 245 1.23 -4.73 -11.71
C SER A 245 1.76 -4.22 -13.05
N ASP A 246 1.88 -2.91 -13.18
CA ASP A 246 2.51 -2.27 -14.34
C ASP A 246 3.99 -2.68 -14.47
N VAL A 247 4.69 -2.82 -13.38
CA VAL A 247 6.10 -3.28 -13.36
C VAL A 247 6.22 -4.68 -13.99
N LEU A 248 5.27 -5.58 -13.68
CA LEU A 248 5.25 -6.91 -14.27
C LEU A 248 4.86 -6.85 -15.77
N ALA A 249 3.96 -5.96 -16.16
CA ALA A 249 3.60 -5.74 -17.56
C ALA A 249 4.78 -5.24 -18.39
N LEU A 250 5.57 -4.29 -17.88
CA LEU A 250 6.78 -3.81 -18.55
C LEU A 250 7.83 -4.92 -18.71
N GLY A 251 7.99 -5.78 -17.69
CA GLY A 251 8.81 -6.97 -17.79
C GLY A 251 8.33 -7.94 -18.88
N SER A 252 7.01 -8.09 -19.02
CA SER A 252 6.37 -8.94 -20.03
C SER A 252 6.55 -8.37 -21.43
N ILE A 253 6.41 -7.07 -21.65
CA ILE A 253 6.71 -6.38 -22.90
C ILE A 253 8.19 -6.59 -23.27
N ARG A 254 9.10 -6.47 -22.31
CA ARG A 254 10.52 -6.70 -22.51
C ARG A 254 10.82 -8.16 -22.89
N ALA A 255 10.07 -9.14 -22.34
CA ALA A 255 10.18 -10.55 -22.75
C ALA A 255 9.79 -10.75 -24.20
N ALA A 256 8.64 -10.21 -24.63
CA ALA A 256 8.18 -10.29 -26.03
C ALA A 256 9.24 -9.74 -26.99
N ARG A 257 9.74 -8.53 -26.73
CA ARG A 257 10.80 -7.91 -27.56
C ARG A 257 12.08 -8.75 -27.66
N ARG A 258 12.51 -9.38 -26.56
CA ARG A 258 13.69 -10.26 -26.59
C ARG A 258 13.49 -11.53 -27.40
N LEU A 259 12.25 -11.98 -27.54
CA LEU A 259 11.88 -13.10 -28.42
C LEU A 259 11.60 -12.67 -29.86
N GLY A 260 11.83 -11.41 -30.22
CA GLY A 260 11.57 -10.86 -31.56
C GLY A 260 10.08 -10.62 -31.85
N LEU A 261 9.26 -10.57 -30.79
CA LEU A 261 7.82 -10.33 -30.91
C LEU A 261 7.50 -8.85 -30.62
N GLU A 262 6.47 -8.33 -31.27
CA GLU A 262 5.98 -6.98 -31.07
C GLU A 262 4.71 -6.97 -30.22
N VAL A 263 4.66 -6.01 -29.29
CA VAL A 263 3.47 -5.69 -28.51
C VAL A 263 2.86 -4.42 -29.11
N PRO A 264 1.59 -4.43 -29.49
CA PRO A 264 0.56 -5.49 -29.27
C PRO A 264 0.41 -6.50 -30.40
N ARG A 265 1.11 -6.36 -31.54
CA ARG A 265 0.89 -7.11 -32.75
C ARG A 265 0.90 -8.64 -32.59
N ASP A 266 1.89 -9.15 -31.87
CA ASP A 266 2.11 -10.58 -31.68
C ASP A 266 1.61 -11.08 -30.31
N VAL A 267 1.68 -10.21 -29.28
CA VAL A 267 1.24 -10.50 -27.92
C VAL A 267 0.63 -9.24 -27.30
N SER A 268 -0.58 -9.33 -26.78
CA SER A 268 -1.23 -8.27 -26.02
C SER A 268 -0.83 -8.33 -24.54
N VAL A 269 -0.66 -7.16 -23.89
CA VAL A 269 -0.30 -7.07 -22.47
C VAL A 269 -1.20 -6.06 -21.77
N VAL A 270 -1.80 -6.48 -20.64
CA VAL A 270 -2.56 -5.62 -19.73
C VAL A 270 -1.84 -5.54 -18.39
N GLY A 271 -1.64 -4.32 -17.91
CA GLY A 271 -1.05 -4.02 -16.59
C GLY A 271 -2.09 -3.88 -15.49
N TYR A 272 -1.63 -3.43 -14.34
CA TYR A 272 -2.43 -3.10 -13.16
C TYR A 272 -1.68 -2.01 -12.38
N ASP A 273 -2.36 -1.00 -11.91
CA ASP A 273 -2.00 0.18 -11.14
C ASP A 273 -2.33 1.50 -11.86
N ASP A 274 -2.06 1.62 -13.15
CA ASP A 274 -2.06 2.85 -13.97
C ASP A 274 -1.10 3.90 -13.40
N SER A 275 0.13 3.48 -13.16
CA SER A 275 1.21 4.37 -12.72
C SER A 275 1.47 5.48 -13.75
N ALA A 276 1.82 6.68 -13.27
CA ALA A 276 1.90 7.91 -14.08
C ALA A 276 2.72 7.80 -15.38
N LEU A 277 3.75 6.94 -15.40
CA LEU A 277 4.61 6.76 -16.58
C LEU A 277 4.03 5.82 -17.65
N MET A 278 2.90 5.17 -17.42
CA MET A 278 2.35 4.17 -18.33
C MET A 278 1.81 4.76 -19.63
N THR A 279 1.54 6.05 -19.65
CA THR A 279 1.21 6.79 -20.88
C THR A 279 2.42 7.06 -21.77
N CYS A 280 3.63 7.06 -21.20
CA CYS A 280 4.89 7.38 -21.86
C CYS A 280 5.68 6.13 -22.30
N THR A 281 5.16 4.92 -22.01
CA THR A 281 5.79 3.67 -22.47
C THR A 281 5.57 3.46 -23.96
N ASP A 282 6.37 2.62 -24.57
CA ASP A 282 6.23 2.23 -25.97
C ASP A 282 6.03 0.70 -26.06
N PRO A 283 4.82 0.23 -26.43
CA PRO A 283 3.59 1.00 -26.61
C PRO A 283 3.06 1.56 -25.27
N PRO A 284 2.20 2.60 -25.29
CA PRO A 284 1.49 3.05 -24.08
C PRO A 284 0.69 1.91 -23.47
N LEU A 285 0.84 1.68 -22.16
CA LEU A 285 0.33 0.49 -21.49
C LEU A 285 -1.19 0.56 -21.25
N THR A 286 -1.94 -0.40 -21.78
CA THR A 286 -3.30 -0.73 -21.36
C THR A 286 -3.21 -1.33 -19.97
N THR A 287 -3.94 -0.78 -19.00
CA THR A 287 -3.80 -1.16 -17.59
C THR A 287 -5.08 -0.95 -16.81
N VAL A 288 -5.22 -1.60 -15.67
CA VAL A 288 -6.33 -1.37 -14.73
C VAL A 288 -5.91 -0.32 -13.71
N ARG A 289 -6.62 0.81 -13.69
CA ARG A 289 -6.39 1.90 -12.73
C ARG A 289 -6.96 1.57 -11.38
N GLN A 290 -6.15 1.67 -10.34
CA GLN A 290 -6.62 1.71 -8.96
C GLN A 290 -7.08 3.13 -8.61
N PRO A 291 -8.22 3.33 -7.94
CA PRO A 291 -8.68 4.65 -7.53
C PRO A 291 -7.96 5.13 -6.27
N ILE A 292 -6.61 5.29 -6.34
CA ILE A 292 -5.74 5.54 -5.18
C ILE A 292 -6.07 6.83 -4.42
N GLU A 293 -6.60 7.83 -5.11
CA GLU A 293 -7.04 9.09 -4.50
C GLU A 293 -8.20 8.82 -3.52
N LEU A 294 -9.21 8.08 -3.96
CA LEU A 294 -10.36 7.72 -3.13
C LEU A 294 -9.96 6.76 -2.01
N MET A 295 -9.12 5.77 -2.33
CA MET A 295 -8.63 4.79 -1.35
C MET A 295 -7.78 5.45 -0.27
N GLY A 296 -6.86 6.34 -0.64
CA GLY A 296 -5.99 7.05 0.29
C GLY A 296 -6.77 7.99 1.20
N GLN A 297 -7.75 8.72 0.66
CA GLN A 297 -8.65 9.56 1.44
C GLN A 297 -9.48 8.74 2.42
N ALA A 298 -10.10 7.65 1.96
CA ALA A 298 -10.89 6.76 2.81
C ALA A 298 -10.04 6.12 3.91
N ALA A 299 -8.78 5.73 3.62
CA ALA A 299 -7.87 5.19 4.61
C ALA A 299 -7.58 6.21 5.73
N VAL A 300 -7.38 7.47 5.37
CA VAL A 300 -7.17 8.55 6.35
C VAL A 300 -8.44 8.83 7.12
N ASP A 301 -9.62 8.84 6.49
CA ASP A 301 -10.91 9.04 7.15
C ASP A 301 -11.17 7.96 8.19
N VAL A 302 -11.01 6.70 7.83
CA VAL A 302 -11.18 5.56 8.75
C VAL A 302 -10.17 5.63 9.90
N LEU A 303 -8.91 5.98 9.63
CA LEU A 303 -7.88 6.12 10.65
C LEU A 303 -8.19 7.25 11.63
N VAL A 304 -8.55 8.44 11.12
CA VAL A 304 -8.84 9.61 11.95
C VAL A 304 -10.06 9.36 12.83
N ASN A 305 -11.11 8.76 12.30
CA ASN A 305 -12.28 8.37 13.08
C ASN A 305 -11.91 7.43 14.24
N GLN A 306 -11.01 6.46 14.04
CA GLN A 306 -10.50 5.62 15.12
C GLN A 306 -9.69 6.42 16.14
N ILE A 307 -8.84 7.34 15.70
CA ILE A 307 -8.05 8.24 16.60
C ILE A 307 -8.98 9.10 17.45
N GLU A 308 -10.12 9.51 16.92
CA GLU A 308 -11.14 10.30 17.61
C GLU A 308 -12.09 9.45 18.49
N GLY A 309 -11.89 8.13 18.51
CA GLY A 309 -12.60 7.22 19.42
C GLY A 309 -13.81 6.50 18.81
N ALA A 310 -14.00 6.59 17.48
CA ALA A 310 -15.02 5.77 16.83
C ALA A 310 -14.60 4.28 16.85
N ALA A 311 -15.60 3.40 16.94
CA ALA A 311 -15.35 1.97 16.83
C ALA A 311 -14.85 1.63 15.42
N ALA A 312 -13.75 0.89 15.35
CA ALA A 312 -13.26 0.36 14.08
C ALA A 312 -14.21 -0.75 13.59
N THR A 313 -14.63 -0.65 12.32
CA THR A 313 -15.21 -1.81 11.63
C THR A 313 -14.05 -2.66 11.10
N THR A 314 -14.21 -3.97 11.09
CA THR A 314 -13.21 -4.88 10.48
C THR A 314 -13.57 -5.23 9.04
N ASP A 315 -14.59 -4.58 8.49
CA ASP A 315 -15.05 -4.80 7.12
C ASP A 315 -14.04 -4.28 6.11
N GLU A 316 -13.97 -4.95 4.97
CA GLU A 316 -13.18 -4.51 3.83
C GLU A 316 -14.03 -3.59 2.94
N LEU A 317 -13.55 -2.37 2.72
CA LEU A 317 -14.14 -1.43 1.76
C LEU A 317 -13.51 -1.67 0.39
N LEU A 318 -14.34 -2.08 -0.57
CA LEU A 318 -13.92 -2.33 -1.94
C LEU A 318 -14.19 -1.11 -2.83
N PHE A 319 -13.17 -0.71 -3.59
CA PHE A 319 -13.23 0.38 -4.55
C PHE A 319 -13.19 -0.16 -5.97
N GLU A 320 -14.09 0.32 -6.82
CA GLU A 320 -14.20 -0.12 -8.20
C GLU A 320 -13.04 0.42 -9.04
N PRO A 321 -12.28 -0.45 -9.74
CA PRO A 321 -11.21 -0.06 -10.64
C PRO A 321 -11.74 0.30 -12.03
N GLU A 322 -10.89 0.90 -12.86
CA GLU A 322 -11.19 1.28 -14.25
C GLU A 322 -10.16 0.68 -15.22
N LEU A 323 -10.60 -0.02 -16.27
CA LEU A 323 -9.70 -0.42 -17.34
C LEU A 323 -9.40 0.77 -18.26
N VAL A 324 -8.14 1.15 -18.35
CA VAL A 324 -7.65 2.22 -19.22
C VAL A 324 -7.01 1.60 -20.47
N VAL A 325 -7.73 1.61 -21.57
CA VAL A 325 -7.26 1.04 -22.85
C VAL A 325 -6.31 2.01 -23.54
N ARG A 326 -5.12 1.51 -23.91
CA ARG A 326 -4.08 2.26 -24.64
C ARG A 326 -3.54 1.43 -25.81
N GLY A 327 -2.22 1.39 -26.00
CA GLY A 327 -1.58 0.82 -27.19
C GLY A 327 -1.00 -0.59 -27.02
N SER A 328 -1.08 -1.22 -25.83
CA SER A 328 -0.44 -2.52 -25.58
C SER A 328 -1.34 -3.74 -25.83
N THR A 329 -2.55 -3.51 -26.34
CA THR A 329 -3.51 -4.56 -26.70
C THR A 329 -4.04 -4.36 -28.11
N ALA A 330 -4.24 -5.45 -28.88
CA ALA A 330 -4.80 -5.46 -30.21
C ALA A 330 -5.59 -6.76 -30.46
N PRO A 331 -6.40 -6.86 -31.52
CA PRO A 331 -7.02 -8.12 -31.89
C PRO A 331 -5.99 -9.24 -32.07
N VAL A 332 -6.39 -10.46 -31.71
CA VAL A 332 -5.52 -11.63 -31.85
C VAL A 332 -4.99 -11.73 -33.31
N PRO A 333 -3.67 -11.96 -33.48
CA PRO A 333 -3.12 -12.07 -34.83
C PRO A 333 -3.79 -13.21 -35.61
N HIS A 334 -4.36 -12.91 -36.76
CA HIS A 334 -4.75 -13.96 -37.69
C HIS A 334 -3.48 -14.71 -38.11
N ARG A 335 -3.18 -15.84 -37.47
CA ARG A 335 -2.24 -16.79 -38.05
C ARG A 335 -2.87 -17.22 -39.38
N ALA A 336 -2.35 -16.68 -40.46
CA ALA A 336 -2.60 -17.29 -41.76
C ALA A 336 -2.35 -18.80 -41.61
N ALA A 337 -3.37 -19.62 -41.88
CA ALA A 337 -3.22 -21.05 -41.82
C ALA A 337 -1.96 -21.37 -42.64
N ALA A 338 -0.95 -21.96 -41.95
CA ALA A 338 0.24 -22.41 -42.64
C ALA A 338 -0.25 -23.32 -43.78
N ALA A 339 -0.07 -22.83 -44.99
CA ALA A 339 -0.37 -23.63 -46.18
C ALA A 339 0.47 -24.90 -46.07
N SER A 340 -0.23 -25.99 -45.83
CA SER A 340 0.28 -27.36 -45.84
C SER A 340 0.89 -27.73 -47.18
#